data_70e9610f17dc2dec5660433b97e09bfd
#
_entry.id   70e9610f17dc2dec5660433b97e09bfd
#
_cell.length_a   1.000
_cell.length_b   1.000
_cell.length_c   1.000
_cell.angle_alpha   90.00
_cell.angle_beta   90.00
_cell.angle_gamma   90.00
#
_symmetry.space_group_name_H-M   'P 1'
#
loop_
_entity.id
_entity.type
_entity.pdbx_description
1 polymer ?
#
loop_
_entity_poly.entity_id
_entity_poly.type
_entity_poly.pdbx_seq_one_letter_code
_entity_poly.pdbx_strand_id
1 'polypeptide(L)'
;MSTDTPEMKRAKTNMQEKSEPQEMTEQAGMTRRDLIRLLGAGALAALTANLLPGEAQAAEAGKPGEFERAAGPGFIFVVGDGMPLGVVRAMHEIRTGVFGRADSNLYARMRDPKSSIGYMSTGSLSSIVTDSSSASAAWSTGSKIANHCLAVLPDGRPLATIFELVKPRGVATGLVTTARVTHATPAAWVSHQMDRDNEDAIATEMLAFRPDVLLGGGAKHFDPKKRKDGRNLFAEAEASGCHVVRDRAGLAAAPVNAPKDGKPLVGVFSSSHVAYNVDRLNDPALKGQPSLPEMTAAALKRLAKNPGGFLLQVEAGRIDHANHSNDAWSAIMETVELDDTLGVIDAFLKVNPNTVVIVTADHGNSGWGINGTGPEYNDATEALHSYRAGKASFETLIKRMQGKNAAEIQKLVSESSGYSINMDDAERIHASMQPGYRSFPGDYVYQPDATLGQVLGDSVYPKNGKPTVRRGNVGFTSCNHTAEEMLLLAYGHKASELGLDRLVENTALFGVMCRYFGVRHTNPTMTREQAKPFLTASNEDRAGGLRRADSLRLHIA
;
A
#
# COMPACT_ATOMS: atom_id res chain seq x y z
N MET A 1 -17.94 -18.13 65.88
CA MET A 1 -19.04 -19.10 65.87
C MET A 1 -19.27 -19.54 64.42
N SER A 2 -18.92 -20.79 64.22
CA SER A 2 -19.00 -21.57 62.98
C SER A 2 -20.44 -21.97 62.71
N THR A 3 -20.84 -21.93 61.43
CA THR A 3 -21.85 -22.86 60.91
C THR A 3 -21.54 -23.12 59.42
N ASP A 4 -20.78 -24.20 59.22
CA ASP A 4 -20.70 -24.92 57.94
C ASP A 4 -22.04 -25.55 57.59
N THR A 5 -22.49 -25.39 56.37
CA THR A 5 -23.59 -26.17 55.79
C THR A 5 -23.06 -27.22 54.80
N PRO A 6 -23.65 -28.45 54.77
CA PRO A 6 -23.02 -29.67 54.23
C PRO A 6 -23.34 -29.99 52.76
N GLU A 7 -23.33 -29.06 51.84
CA GLU A 7 -23.62 -29.30 50.40
C GLU A 7 -22.44 -29.23 49.43
N MET A 8 -21.24 -28.92 49.89
CA MET A 8 -20.04 -28.83 49.04
C MET A 8 -19.11 -30.05 49.07
N LYS A 9 -19.56 -31.22 49.55
CA LYS A 9 -18.74 -32.44 49.61
C LYS A 9 -19.19 -33.61 48.74
N ARG A 10 -20.03 -33.41 47.71
CA ARG A 10 -20.49 -34.50 46.82
C ARG A 10 -20.10 -34.36 45.34
N ALA A 11 -19.23 -33.44 44.96
CA ALA A 11 -18.83 -33.26 43.56
C ALA A 11 -17.35 -33.58 43.27
N LYS A 12 -16.66 -34.32 44.15
CA LYS A 12 -15.23 -34.68 43.92
C LYS A 12 -14.93 -36.19 43.97
N THR A 13 -15.88 -37.05 43.63
CA THR A 13 -15.61 -38.49 43.56
C THR A 13 -16.45 -39.11 42.45
N ASN A 14 -16.07 -38.93 41.16
CA ASN A 14 -16.42 -39.80 40.04
C ASN A 14 -15.84 -39.24 38.75
N MET A 15 -14.54 -39.31 38.56
CA MET A 15 -13.90 -39.30 37.25
C MET A 15 -12.48 -39.87 37.35
N GLN A 16 -12.42 -41.13 37.68
CA GLN A 16 -11.28 -41.99 37.42
C GLN A 16 -11.82 -43.37 37.11
N GLU A 17 -11.97 -43.64 35.83
CA GLU A 17 -11.76 -44.99 35.25
C GLU A 17 -11.97 -44.96 33.72
N LYS A 18 -10.87 -45.32 33.04
CA LYS A 18 -10.77 -46.00 31.76
C LYS A 18 -11.03 -45.25 30.46
N SER A 19 -9.94 -44.94 29.74
CA SER A 19 -9.70 -45.62 28.45
C SER A 19 -8.23 -45.43 28.04
N GLU A 20 -7.49 -46.52 27.96
CA GLU A 20 -6.17 -46.64 27.32
C GLU A 20 -6.30 -46.37 25.81
N PRO A 21 -5.32 -45.72 25.17
CA PRO A 21 -5.27 -45.67 23.71
C PRO A 21 -4.74 -46.99 23.19
N GLN A 22 -5.52 -47.65 22.37
CA GLN A 22 -5.08 -48.78 21.56
C GLN A 22 -3.95 -48.35 20.62
N GLU A 23 -2.83 -49.06 20.70
CA GLU A 23 -1.76 -49.11 19.71
C GLU A 23 -2.32 -49.39 18.34
N MET A 24 -2.22 -48.43 17.41
CA MET A 24 -2.27 -48.72 15.98
C MET A 24 -0.84 -48.89 15.46
N THR A 25 -0.57 -50.12 15.13
CA THR A 25 0.63 -50.72 14.58
C THR A 25 1.27 -49.88 13.46
N GLU A 26 2.58 -49.82 13.54
CA GLU A 26 3.52 -49.49 12.46
C GLU A 26 3.16 -50.17 11.13
N GLN A 27 2.96 -49.35 10.10
CA GLN A 27 3.19 -49.82 8.73
C GLN A 27 3.93 -48.73 7.93
N ALA A 28 5.12 -49.13 7.47
CA ALA A 28 5.95 -48.58 6.43
C ALA A 28 6.56 -47.18 6.68
N GLY A 29 7.77 -47.21 7.20
CA GLY A 29 8.69 -46.04 7.30
C GLY A 29 8.98 -45.41 5.97
N MET A 30 8.24 -44.36 5.63
CA MET A 30 8.58 -43.43 4.58
C MET A 30 9.29 -42.25 5.23
N THR A 31 10.58 -42.05 4.88
CA THR A 31 11.33 -40.89 5.42
C THR A 31 10.83 -39.60 4.78
N ARG A 32 11.05 -38.48 5.47
CA ARG A 32 10.74 -37.14 4.93
C ARG A 32 11.38 -36.89 3.54
N ARG A 33 12.47 -37.60 3.21
CA ARG A 33 13.12 -37.60 1.90
C ARG A 33 12.34 -38.41 0.85
N ASP A 34 11.71 -39.47 1.24
CA ASP A 34 10.92 -40.33 0.33
C ASP A 34 9.58 -39.68 -0.01
N LEU A 35 8.99 -38.93 0.95
CA LEU A 35 7.82 -38.08 0.72
C LEU A 35 8.14 -36.97 -0.30
N ILE A 36 9.31 -36.34 -0.21
CA ILE A 36 9.77 -35.31 -1.15
C ILE A 36 10.07 -35.87 -2.54
N ARG A 37 10.46 -37.14 -2.66
CA ARG A 37 10.69 -37.80 -3.94
C ARG A 37 9.40 -38.33 -4.61
N LEU A 38 8.41 -38.76 -3.82
CA LEU A 38 7.09 -39.14 -4.31
C LEU A 38 6.21 -37.97 -4.72
N LEU A 39 6.43 -36.79 -4.10
CA LEU A 39 5.77 -35.53 -4.41
C LEU A 39 6.44 -34.77 -5.59
N GLY A 40 7.27 -35.45 -6.36
CA GLY A 40 7.84 -34.91 -7.59
C GLY A 40 6.77 -34.41 -8.54
N ALA A 41 6.99 -33.23 -9.17
CA ALA A 41 6.19 -32.54 -10.21
C ALA A 41 4.67 -32.41 -9.98
N GLY A 42 3.98 -33.43 -9.45
CA GLY A 42 2.55 -33.38 -9.19
C GLY A 42 2.14 -32.59 -7.95
N ALA A 43 2.97 -32.57 -6.90
CA ALA A 43 2.70 -31.79 -5.69
C ALA A 43 3.06 -30.31 -5.85
N LEU A 44 4.01 -30.00 -6.72
CA LEU A 44 4.26 -28.60 -7.12
C LEU A 44 3.03 -28.03 -7.85
N ALA A 45 2.36 -28.83 -8.68
CA ALA A 45 1.12 -28.45 -9.37
C ALA A 45 -0.09 -28.35 -8.41
N ALA A 46 -0.16 -29.16 -7.35
CA ALA A 46 -1.22 -29.08 -6.34
C ALA A 46 -1.02 -27.94 -5.34
N LEU A 47 0.23 -27.57 -5.02
CA LEU A 47 0.57 -26.36 -4.25
C LEU A 47 0.27 -25.08 -5.04
N THR A 48 0.45 -25.11 -6.37
CA THR A 48 0.11 -23.96 -7.24
C THR A 48 -1.38 -23.83 -7.52
N ALA A 49 -2.19 -24.90 -7.37
CA ALA A 49 -3.65 -24.87 -7.55
C ALA A 49 -4.39 -24.15 -6.40
N ASN A 50 -3.76 -23.97 -5.24
CA ASN A 50 -4.31 -23.22 -4.10
C ASN A 50 -3.75 -21.78 -3.98
N LEU A 51 -2.85 -21.38 -4.87
CA LEU A 51 -2.37 -20.01 -4.95
C LEU A 51 -3.40 -19.16 -5.71
N LEU A 52 -3.77 -18.00 -5.16
CA LEU A 52 -4.46 -17.00 -5.96
C LEU A 52 -3.59 -16.65 -7.17
N PRO A 53 -4.18 -16.31 -8.33
CA PRO A 53 -3.43 -15.97 -9.54
C PRO A 53 -2.33 -14.92 -9.33
N GLY A 54 -2.50 -14.00 -8.37
CA GLY A 54 -1.48 -13.00 -8.00
C GLY A 54 -0.28 -13.59 -7.25
N GLU A 55 -0.50 -14.61 -6.43
CA GLU A 55 0.60 -15.30 -5.72
C GLU A 55 1.50 -16.11 -6.66
N ALA A 56 0.92 -16.69 -7.70
CA ALA A 56 1.69 -17.36 -8.77
C ALA A 56 2.58 -16.35 -9.51
N GLN A 57 2.08 -15.11 -9.73
CA GLN A 57 2.83 -14.03 -10.38
C GLN A 57 3.96 -13.48 -9.51
N ALA A 58 3.71 -13.29 -8.20
CA ALA A 58 4.74 -12.87 -7.25
C ALA A 58 5.80 -13.96 -7.04
N ALA A 59 5.38 -15.24 -7.00
CA ALA A 59 6.30 -16.38 -6.93
C ALA A 59 7.15 -16.53 -8.21
N GLU A 60 6.68 -16.02 -9.35
CA GLU A 60 7.48 -15.94 -10.58
C GLU A 60 8.52 -14.83 -10.53
N ALA A 61 8.17 -13.67 -9.96
CA ALA A 61 9.03 -12.49 -9.88
C ALA A 61 10.17 -12.58 -8.83
N GLY A 62 10.22 -13.62 -8.00
CA GLY A 62 11.24 -13.80 -6.96
C GLY A 62 11.93 -15.17 -6.98
N LYS A 63 11.98 -15.85 -8.15
CA LYS A 63 12.59 -17.19 -8.26
C LYS A 63 14.08 -17.20 -7.92
N PRO A 64 14.60 -18.24 -7.27
CA PRO A 64 16.06 -18.41 -7.07
C PRO A 64 16.81 -18.30 -8.40
N GLY A 65 17.86 -17.47 -8.43
CA GLY A 65 18.65 -17.21 -9.64
C GLY A 65 18.12 -16.07 -10.54
N GLU A 66 17.00 -15.43 -10.19
CA GLU A 66 16.44 -14.29 -10.94
C GLU A 66 17.28 -13.02 -10.80
N PHE A 67 17.94 -12.84 -9.66
CA PHE A 67 18.77 -11.66 -9.39
C PHE A 67 20.25 -11.99 -9.48
N GLU A 68 21.01 -11.07 -10.07
CA GLU A 68 22.45 -11.08 -10.06
C GLU A 68 23.01 -10.22 -8.92
N ARG A 69 24.29 -10.37 -8.64
CA ARG A 69 24.97 -9.55 -7.64
C ARG A 69 25.00 -8.09 -8.08
N ALA A 70 24.60 -7.19 -7.20
CA ALA A 70 24.63 -5.75 -7.45
C ALA A 70 26.08 -5.25 -7.56
N ALA A 71 26.29 -4.30 -8.48
CA ALA A 71 27.58 -3.70 -8.72
C ALA A 71 28.00 -2.70 -7.62
N GLY A 72 27.02 -2.17 -6.87
CA GLY A 72 27.22 -1.20 -5.79
C GLY A 72 26.21 -1.38 -4.65
N PRO A 73 26.28 -0.54 -3.60
CA PRO A 73 25.38 -0.60 -2.44
C PRO A 73 23.94 -0.22 -2.83
N GLY A 74 22.95 -0.85 -2.22
CA GLY A 74 21.52 -0.59 -2.50
C GLY A 74 20.78 -0.03 -1.30
N PHE A 75 19.86 0.89 -1.53
CA PHE A 75 18.90 1.37 -0.55
C PHE A 75 17.49 1.30 -1.13
N ILE A 76 16.60 0.59 -0.45
CA ILE A 76 15.20 0.41 -0.87
C ILE A 76 14.31 1.05 0.20
N PHE A 77 13.48 2.00 -0.20
CA PHE A 77 12.52 2.69 0.65
C PHE A 77 11.11 2.26 0.24
N VAL A 78 10.45 1.47 1.08
CA VAL A 78 9.12 0.89 0.81
C VAL A 78 8.07 1.67 1.60
N VAL A 79 7.04 2.13 0.89
CA VAL A 79 5.92 2.89 1.47
C VAL A 79 4.62 2.13 1.23
N GLY A 80 3.88 1.84 2.29
CA GLY A 80 2.45 1.56 2.21
C GLY A 80 1.70 2.85 2.45
N ASP A 81 1.19 3.47 1.38
CA ASP A 81 0.45 4.73 1.48
C ASP A 81 -0.83 4.54 2.30
N GLY A 82 -1.05 5.39 3.30
CA GLY A 82 -2.22 5.31 4.15
C GLY A 82 -2.41 3.95 4.86
N MET A 83 -1.31 3.29 5.28
CA MET A 83 -1.30 1.92 5.79
C MET A 83 -1.26 1.87 7.34
N PRO A 84 -2.42 1.88 8.03
CA PRO A 84 -2.48 1.74 9.48
C PRO A 84 -2.13 0.30 9.92
N LEU A 85 -1.72 0.12 11.19
CA LEU A 85 -1.41 -1.20 11.74
C LEU A 85 -2.57 -2.19 11.67
N GLY A 86 -3.81 -1.71 11.66
CA GLY A 86 -5.00 -2.55 11.50
C GLY A 86 -5.02 -3.31 10.19
N VAL A 87 -4.71 -2.67 9.06
CA VAL A 87 -4.67 -3.35 7.76
C VAL A 87 -3.48 -4.29 7.65
N VAL A 88 -2.34 -3.95 8.27
CA VAL A 88 -1.17 -4.84 8.37
C VAL A 88 -1.53 -6.13 9.13
N ARG A 89 -2.28 -6.01 10.25
CA ARG A 89 -2.77 -7.17 11.00
C ARG A 89 -3.75 -8.00 10.18
N ALA A 90 -4.69 -7.35 9.48
CA ALA A 90 -5.65 -8.04 8.61
C ALA A 90 -4.94 -8.80 7.48
N MET A 91 -3.99 -8.19 6.80
CA MET A 91 -3.16 -8.82 5.76
C MET A 91 -2.46 -10.08 6.30
N HIS A 92 -1.80 -9.98 7.47
CA HIS A 92 -1.12 -11.14 8.06
C HIS A 92 -2.08 -12.29 8.34
N GLU A 93 -3.27 -12.00 8.91
CA GLU A 93 -4.29 -13.01 9.19
C GLU A 93 -4.83 -13.67 7.91
N ILE A 94 -5.05 -12.88 6.85
CA ILE A 94 -5.47 -13.43 5.55
C ILE A 94 -4.36 -14.31 4.95
N ARG A 95 -3.09 -13.91 5.03
CA ARG A 95 -1.96 -14.70 4.55
C ARG A 95 -1.84 -16.05 5.25
N THR A 96 -1.98 -16.06 6.55
CA THR A 96 -1.79 -17.28 7.37
C THR A 96 -3.07 -18.10 7.48
N GLY A 97 -4.20 -17.48 7.78
CA GLY A 97 -5.47 -18.15 8.01
C GLY A 97 -6.21 -18.54 6.74
N VAL A 98 -6.20 -17.70 5.69
CA VAL A 98 -6.91 -17.96 4.44
C VAL A 98 -6.00 -18.60 3.38
N PHE A 99 -4.79 -18.05 3.19
CA PHE A 99 -3.87 -18.54 2.15
C PHE A 99 -2.93 -19.63 2.64
N GLY A 100 -3.03 -20.02 3.92
CA GLY A 100 -2.31 -21.15 4.49
C GLY A 100 -0.79 -20.98 4.56
N ARG A 101 -0.27 -19.75 4.52
CA ARG A 101 1.16 -19.49 4.68
C ARG A 101 1.58 -19.65 6.15
N ALA A 102 2.81 -20.08 6.38
CA ALA A 102 3.37 -20.18 7.74
C ALA A 102 3.56 -18.80 8.39
N ASP A 103 3.86 -17.75 7.58
CA ASP A 103 3.99 -16.36 8.00
C ASP A 103 3.79 -15.42 6.79
N SER A 104 3.53 -14.13 7.04
CA SER A 104 3.68 -13.08 6.02
C SER A 104 5.13 -12.58 6.00
N ASN A 105 5.59 -12.08 4.84
CA ASN A 105 6.96 -11.58 4.70
C ASN A 105 7.24 -10.41 5.66
N LEU A 106 6.28 -9.50 5.79
CA LEU A 106 6.40 -8.36 6.69
C LEU A 106 6.54 -8.81 8.17
N TYR A 107 5.69 -9.73 8.64
CA TYR A 107 5.78 -10.24 10.01
C TYR A 107 7.06 -11.05 10.25
N ALA A 108 7.50 -11.83 9.26
CA ALA A 108 8.78 -12.52 9.35
C ALA A 108 9.94 -11.53 9.57
N ARG A 109 9.93 -10.37 8.89
CA ARG A 109 10.92 -9.31 9.10
C ARG A 109 10.75 -8.58 10.44
N MET A 110 9.50 -8.34 10.87
CA MET A 110 9.24 -7.78 12.20
C MET A 110 9.70 -8.69 13.34
N ARG A 111 9.71 -10.01 13.14
CA ARG A 111 10.18 -11.00 14.13
C ARG A 111 11.69 -11.30 14.04
N ASP A 112 12.36 -10.90 12.96
CA ASP A 112 13.80 -11.12 12.79
C ASP A 112 14.59 -10.24 13.77
N PRO A 113 15.39 -10.80 14.70
CA PRO A 113 16.15 -10.04 15.68
C PRO A 113 17.22 -9.12 15.06
N LYS A 114 17.52 -9.28 13.77
CA LYS A 114 18.43 -8.40 13.01
C LYS A 114 17.72 -7.17 12.43
N SER A 115 16.41 -7.14 12.47
CA SER A 115 15.62 -5.97 12.07
C SER A 115 15.59 -4.93 13.19
N SER A 116 15.43 -3.67 12.80
CA SER A 116 15.15 -2.55 13.70
C SER A 116 13.69 -2.17 13.56
N ILE A 117 12.95 -2.13 14.67
CA ILE A 117 11.54 -1.76 14.69
C ILE A 117 11.37 -0.54 15.58
N GLY A 118 10.75 0.49 15.05
CA GLY A 118 10.35 1.69 15.76
C GLY A 118 9.03 2.25 15.23
N TYR A 119 8.79 3.50 15.54
CA TYR A 119 7.63 4.25 15.10
C TYR A 119 8.06 5.61 14.53
N MET A 120 7.20 6.18 13.71
CA MET A 120 7.48 7.43 13.04
C MET A 120 6.30 8.40 13.18
N SER A 121 6.58 9.60 13.70
CA SER A 121 5.65 10.72 13.70
C SER A 121 5.61 11.41 12.35
N THR A 122 4.40 11.70 11.85
CA THR A 122 4.19 12.12 10.46
C THR A 122 3.65 13.53 10.27
N GLY A 123 3.22 14.24 11.33
CA GLY A 123 2.61 15.56 11.23
C GLY A 123 3.39 16.55 10.37
N SER A 124 2.68 17.44 9.65
CA SER A 124 3.21 18.48 8.77
C SER A 124 3.35 19.84 9.47
N LEU A 125 3.80 20.88 8.75
CA LEU A 125 3.79 22.25 9.27
C LEU A 125 2.36 22.80 9.46
N SER A 126 1.42 22.37 8.61
CA SER A 126 0.05 22.89 8.61
C SER A 126 -0.90 22.11 9.53
N SER A 127 -0.60 20.86 9.86
CA SER A 127 -1.53 19.97 10.58
C SER A 127 -0.81 18.87 11.34
N ILE A 128 -1.45 18.34 12.39
CA ILE A 128 -1.06 17.06 13.01
C ILE A 128 -1.38 15.88 12.07
N VAL A 129 -2.36 16.03 11.18
CA VAL A 129 -2.71 15.07 10.13
C VAL A 129 -2.00 15.51 8.86
N THR A 130 -1.04 14.71 8.41
CA THR A 130 -0.29 14.96 7.17
C THR A 130 -1.07 14.47 5.95
N ASP A 131 -0.70 14.98 4.78
CA ASP A 131 -1.00 14.32 3.51
C ASP A 131 0.25 13.64 2.95
N SER A 132 0.11 12.84 1.90
CA SER A 132 1.23 12.08 1.30
C SER A 132 2.33 13.00 0.77
N SER A 133 1.98 14.23 0.29
CA SER A 133 2.98 15.16 -0.24
C SER A 133 3.93 15.67 0.83
N SER A 134 3.39 16.14 1.96
CA SER A 134 4.20 16.65 3.06
C SER A 134 4.92 15.55 3.82
N ALA A 135 4.32 14.35 3.94
CA ALA A 135 4.98 13.20 4.53
C ALA A 135 6.18 12.75 3.69
N SER A 136 5.99 12.61 2.37
CA SER A 136 7.05 12.19 1.46
C SER A 136 8.15 13.25 1.34
N ALA A 137 7.79 14.53 1.28
CA ALA A 137 8.78 15.60 1.30
C ALA A 137 9.61 15.61 2.59
N ALA A 138 9.02 15.29 3.74
CA ALA A 138 9.76 15.26 5.00
C ALA A 138 10.91 14.24 4.97
N TRP A 139 10.71 13.03 4.46
CA TRP A 139 11.80 12.05 4.36
C TRP A 139 12.67 12.22 3.12
N SER A 140 12.18 12.85 2.04
CA SER A 140 13.01 13.10 0.84
C SER A 140 13.90 14.35 0.98
N THR A 141 13.57 15.31 1.87
CA THR A 141 14.29 16.58 2.04
C THR A 141 14.83 16.84 3.45
N GLY A 142 14.31 16.12 4.46
CA GLY A 142 14.65 16.36 5.86
C GLY A 142 13.97 17.60 6.48
N SER A 143 12.99 18.19 5.83
CA SER A 143 12.27 19.36 6.29
C SER A 143 10.77 19.14 6.28
N LYS A 144 10.07 19.59 7.34
CA LYS A 144 8.61 19.64 7.33
C LYS A 144 8.13 20.73 6.38
N ILE A 145 7.08 20.45 5.63
CA ILE A 145 6.40 21.40 4.74
C ILE A 145 4.89 21.43 5.03
N ALA A 146 4.16 22.29 4.35
CA ALA A 146 2.69 22.30 4.43
C ALA A 146 2.09 21.15 3.61
N ASN A 147 0.91 20.68 4.01
CA ASN A 147 0.10 19.79 3.20
C ASN A 147 -0.12 20.39 1.80
N HIS A 148 -0.28 19.55 0.80
CA HIS A 148 -0.41 19.87 -0.62
C HIS A 148 0.86 20.38 -1.34
N CYS A 149 1.94 20.71 -0.63
CA CYS A 149 3.20 21.11 -1.25
C CYS A 149 4.10 19.90 -1.55
N LEU A 150 5.00 20.01 -2.52
CA LEU A 150 6.02 19.00 -2.89
C LEU A 150 7.41 19.63 -2.82
N ALA A 151 8.23 19.22 -1.88
CA ALA A 151 9.61 19.63 -1.68
C ALA A 151 9.85 21.18 -1.76
N VAL A 152 8.88 21.97 -1.30
CA VAL A 152 8.97 23.43 -1.14
C VAL A 152 8.49 23.84 0.23
N LEU A 153 9.12 24.86 0.80
CA LEU A 153 8.63 25.52 2.02
C LEU A 153 7.37 26.34 1.72
N PRO A 154 6.54 26.66 2.75
CA PRO A 154 5.35 27.49 2.56
C PRO A 154 5.59 28.87 1.93
N ASP A 155 6.81 29.40 2.01
CA ASP A 155 7.23 30.66 1.38
C ASP A 155 7.73 30.48 -0.07
N GLY A 156 7.63 29.29 -0.65
CA GLY A 156 7.99 28.97 -2.02
C GLY A 156 9.46 28.58 -2.24
N ARG A 157 10.30 28.57 -1.20
CA ARG A 157 11.70 28.12 -1.34
C ARG A 157 11.79 26.63 -1.60
N PRO A 158 12.44 26.17 -2.71
CA PRO A 158 12.63 24.75 -2.99
C PRO A 158 13.61 24.12 -1.99
N LEU A 159 13.42 22.82 -1.73
CA LEU A 159 14.24 22.01 -0.85
C LEU A 159 14.92 20.92 -1.67
N ALA A 160 16.23 20.79 -1.57
CA ALA A 160 16.96 19.75 -2.28
C ALA A 160 16.50 18.38 -1.80
N THR A 161 16.07 17.54 -2.73
CA THR A 161 15.68 16.15 -2.44
C THR A 161 16.88 15.23 -2.36
N ILE A 162 16.75 14.12 -1.66
CA ILE A 162 17.83 13.12 -1.59
C ILE A 162 18.20 12.60 -2.99
N PHE A 163 17.26 12.47 -3.92
CA PHE A 163 17.55 12.07 -5.31
C PHE A 163 18.44 13.08 -6.03
N GLU A 164 18.16 14.37 -5.88
CA GLU A 164 18.99 15.44 -6.46
C GLU A 164 20.41 15.47 -5.87
N LEU A 165 20.55 15.05 -4.63
CA LEU A 165 21.85 15.00 -3.94
C LEU A 165 22.68 13.79 -4.28
N VAL A 166 22.05 12.63 -4.53
CA VAL A 166 22.78 11.36 -4.78
C VAL A 166 23.03 11.11 -6.27
N LYS A 167 22.12 11.52 -7.17
CA LYS A 167 22.26 11.30 -8.61
C LYS A 167 23.54 11.89 -9.20
N PRO A 168 23.96 13.13 -8.88
CA PRO A 168 25.25 13.68 -9.35
C PRO A 168 26.48 12.91 -8.83
N ARG A 169 26.31 12.08 -7.80
CA ARG A 169 27.36 11.19 -7.26
C ARG A 169 27.40 9.83 -7.93
N GLY A 170 26.62 9.64 -8.99
CA GLY A 170 26.58 8.40 -9.74
C GLY A 170 25.69 7.30 -9.12
N VAL A 171 24.84 7.64 -8.13
CA VAL A 171 23.83 6.72 -7.58
C VAL A 171 22.64 6.69 -8.53
N ALA A 172 22.21 5.49 -8.96
CA ALA A 172 21.03 5.33 -9.76
C ALA A 172 19.76 5.51 -8.92
N THR A 173 18.72 6.12 -9.50
CA THR A 173 17.47 6.46 -8.80
C THR A 173 16.27 5.79 -9.43
N GLY A 174 15.34 5.29 -8.61
CA GLY A 174 14.14 4.61 -9.10
C GLY A 174 12.89 4.95 -8.29
N LEU A 175 11.78 5.10 -9.00
CA LEU A 175 10.44 5.30 -8.44
C LEU A 175 9.52 4.22 -9.01
N VAL A 176 8.86 3.47 -8.14
CA VAL A 176 7.88 2.43 -8.49
C VAL A 176 6.64 2.62 -7.63
N THR A 177 5.46 2.65 -8.24
CA THR A 177 4.20 2.88 -7.52
C THR A 177 3.02 2.18 -8.18
N THR A 178 2.02 1.78 -7.39
CA THR A 178 0.68 1.41 -7.90
C THR A 178 -0.23 2.62 -8.11
N ALA A 179 0.14 3.80 -7.61
CA ALA A 179 -0.54 5.06 -7.93
C ALA A 179 -0.11 5.59 -9.32
N ARG A 180 -0.53 6.82 -9.65
CA ARG A 180 0.07 7.57 -10.77
C ARG A 180 1.52 7.90 -10.42
N VAL A 181 2.44 7.81 -11.38
CA VAL A 181 3.84 8.21 -11.14
C VAL A 181 3.95 9.67 -10.69
N THR A 182 2.99 10.51 -11.08
CA THR A 182 2.87 11.92 -10.70
C THR A 182 2.18 12.14 -9.34
N HIS A 183 1.70 11.07 -8.68
CA HIS A 183 1.11 11.17 -7.34
C HIS A 183 2.13 11.69 -6.32
N ALA A 184 1.65 12.23 -5.23
CA ALA A 184 2.44 13.01 -4.29
C ALA A 184 3.65 12.27 -3.72
N THR A 185 3.50 10.98 -3.38
CA THR A 185 4.56 10.20 -2.74
C THR A 185 5.80 10.05 -3.62
N PRO A 186 5.73 9.60 -4.90
CA PRO A 186 6.89 9.60 -5.78
C PRO A 186 7.29 11.01 -6.23
N ALA A 187 6.32 11.93 -6.40
CA ALA A 187 6.60 13.28 -6.87
C ALA A 187 7.53 14.07 -5.92
N ALA A 188 7.35 13.93 -4.62
CA ALA A 188 8.15 14.65 -3.62
C ALA A 188 9.65 14.27 -3.59
N TRP A 189 10.08 13.30 -4.41
CA TRP A 189 11.49 12.92 -4.56
C TRP A 189 12.20 13.65 -5.71
N VAL A 190 11.41 14.28 -6.61
CA VAL A 190 11.95 14.85 -7.87
C VAL A 190 11.29 16.14 -8.31
N SER A 191 10.21 16.59 -7.66
CA SER A 191 9.40 17.74 -8.07
C SER A 191 9.27 18.79 -6.97
N HIS A 192 9.16 20.06 -7.38
CA HIS A 192 9.04 21.22 -6.50
C HIS A 192 7.78 22.02 -6.87
N GLN A 193 6.65 21.70 -6.22
CA GLN A 193 5.36 22.32 -6.52
C GLN A 193 4.68 22.84 -5.25
N MET A 194 4.07 24.00 -5.33
CA MET A 194 3.20 24.53 -4.26
C MET A 194 1.85 23.82 -4.21
N ASP A 195 1.50 23.06 -5.26
CA ASP A 195 0.27 22.33 -5.39
C ASP A 195 0.55 20.95 -6.02
N ARG A 196 0.33 19.86 -5.26
CA ARG A 196 0.50 18.48 -5.70
C ARG A 196 -0.45 18.07 -6.84
N ASP A 197 -1.52 18.82 -7.06
CA ASP A 197 -2.51 18.54 -8.11
C ASP A 197 -2.04 19.05 -9.49
N ASN A 198 -0.93 19.78 -9.55
CA ASN A 198 -0.33 20.21 -10.82
C ASN A 198 0.43 19.08 -11.51
N GLU A 199 -0.25 17.92 -11.68
CA GLU A 199 0.38 16.68 -12.15
C GLU A 199 0.95 16.77 -13.56
N ASP A 200 0.43 17.65 -14.42
CA ASP A 200 1.01 17.88 -15.75
C ASP A 200 2.40 18.53 -15.66
N ALA A 201 2.61 19.47 -14.73
CA ALA A 201 3.93 20.03 -14.46
C ALA A 201 4.86 19.02 -13.79
N ILE A 202 4.35 18.26 -12.81
CA ILE A 202 5.08 17.18 -12.14
C ILE A 202 5.61 16.16 -13.17
N ALA A 203 4.78 15.70 -14.11
CA ALA A 203 5.21 14.79 -15.18
C ALA A 203 6.38 15.36 -16.01
N THR A 204 6.33 16.68 -16.28
CA THR A 204 7.41 17.39 -16.98
C THR A 204 8.70 17.42 -16.17
N GLU A 205 8.61 17.75 -14.87
CA GLU A 205 9.75 17.79 -13.94
C GLU A 205 10.38 16.40 -13.76
N MET A 206 9.56 15.34 -13.65
CA MET A 206 10.02 13.97 -13.58
C MET A 206 10.84 13.56 -14.80
N LEU A 207 10.37 13.90 -16.02
CA LEU A 207 11.13 13.62 -17.23
C LEU A 207 12.41 14.46 -17.34
N ALA A 208 12.38 15.70 -16.86
CA ALA A 208 13.56 16.56 -16.80
C ALA A 208 14.61 16.04 -15.80
N PHE A 209 14.18 15.55 -14.63
CA PHE A 209 15.06 14.92 -13.64
C PHE A 209 15.68 13.60 -14.17
N ARG A 210 14.93 12.84 -14.99
CA ARG A 210 15.36 11.57 -15.58
C ARG A 210 15.73 10.51 -14.53
N PRO A 211 14.84 10.05 -13.65
CA PRO A 211 15.14 8.91 -12.82
C PRO A 211 15.52 7.70 -13.69
N ASP A 212 16.42 6.83 -13.23
CA ASP A 212 16.86 5.67 -14.03
C ASP A 212 15.74 4.63 -14.21
N VAL A 213 14.78 4.63 -13.29
CA VAL A 213 13.52 3.86 -13.38
C VAL A 213 12.35 4.70 -12.89
N LEU A 214 11.27 4.74 -13.68
CA LEU A 214 9.99 5.36 -13.34
C LEU A 214 8.86 4.44 -13.79
N LEU A 215 8.17 3.77 -12.84
CA LEU A 215 7.14 2.77 -13.14
C LEU A 215 5.87 3.03 -12.31
N GLY A 216 4.70 3.02 -12.98
CA GLY A 216 3.40 3.16 -12.30
C GLY A 216 2.25 3.45 -13.25
N GLY A 217 1.20 4.11 -12.75
CA GLY A 217 0.07 4.62 -13.53
C GLY A 217 0.27 6.06 -14.01
N GLY A 218 -0.79 6.69 -14.53
CA GLY A 218 -0.82 8.13 -14.83
C GLY A 218 -0.59 8.54 -16.27
N ALA A 219 -0.86 7.65 -17.25
CA ALA A 219 -0.66 7.94 -18.67
C ALA A 219 -1.42 9.18 -19.15
N LYS A 220 -2.49 9.60 -18.47
CA LYS A 220 -3.22 10.83 -18.79
C LYS A 220 -2.34 12.08 -18.73
N HIS A 221 -1.30 12.10 -17.88
CA HIS A 221 -0.37 13.22 -17.74
C HIS A 221 0.81 13.17 -18.73
N PHE A 222 0.85 12.16 -19.59
CA PHE A 222 1.84 12.00 -20.65
C PHE A 222 1.20 12.07 -22.05
N ASP A 223 -0.12 11.87 -22.14
CA ASP A 223 -0.89 11.81 -23.39
C ASP A 223 -1.26 13.23 -23.88
N PRO A 224 -0.87 13.64 -25.12
CA PRO A 224 -1.17 14.96 -25.65
C PRO A 224 -2.68 15.25 -25.75
N LYS A 225 -3.53 14.21 -25.81
CA LYS A 225 -5.00 14.37 -25.86
C LYS A 225 -5.63 14.66 -24.50
N LYS A 226 -4.87 14.44 -23.42
CA LYS A 226 -5.35 14.62 -22.03
C LYS A 226 -4.71 15.81 -21.34
N ARG A 227 -3.47 16.12 -21.69
CA ARG A 227 -2.74 17.27 -21.16
C ARG A 227 -3.30 18.60 -21.70
N LYS A 228 -3.37 19.60 -20.83
CA LYS A 228 -3.84 20.95 -21.21
C LYS A 228 -2.89 21.67 -22.18
N ASP A 229 -1.59 21.37 -22.13
CA ASP A 229 -0.55 21.97 -22.96
C ASP A 229 -0.35 21.23 -24.31
N GLY A 230 -1.05 20.10 -24.51
CA GLY A 230 -0.97 19.30 -25.74
C GLY A 230 0.38 18.60 -25.97
N ARG A 231 1.30 18.61 -25.02
CA ARG A 231 2.61 17.94 -25.14
C ARG A 231 2.46 16.43 -25.09
N ASN A 232 3.25 15.75 -25.94
CA ASN A 232 3.37 14.28 -25.93
C ASN A 232 4.62 13.87 -25.16
N LEU A 233 4.48 13.70 -23.83
CA LEU A 233 5.61 13.37 -22.98
C LEU A 233 6.15 11.95 -23.22
N PHE A 234 5.37 11.03 -23.78
CA PHE A 234 5.89 9.73 -24.23
C PHE A 234 6.88 9.88 -25.39
N ALA A 235 6.51 10.65 -26.42
CA ALA A 235 7.39 10.91 -27.53
C ALA A 235 8.65 11.70 -27.11
N GLU A 236 8.50 12.64 -26.17
CA GLU A 236 9.64 13.37 -25.61
C GLU A 236 10.58 12.47 -24.81
N ALA A 237 10.04 11.52 -24.02
CA ALA A 237 10.83 10.52 -23.30
C ALA A 237 11.61 9.62 -24.27
N GLU A 238 10.95 9.11 -25.34
CA GLU A 238 11.60 8.30 -26.37
C GLU A 238 12.68 9.09 -27.11
N ALA A 239 12.38 10.32 -27.53
CA ALA A 239 13.33 11.21 -28.21
C ALA A 239 14.55 11.53 -27.33
N SER A 240 14.36 11.62 -26.00
CA SER A 240 15.46 11.79 -25.05
C SER A 240 16.23 10.49 -24.76
N GLY A 241 15.87 9.39 -25.41
CA GLY A 241 16.54 8.10 -25.29
C GLY A 241 16.06 7.22 -24.14
N CYS A 242 14.87 7.48 -23.56
CA CYS A 242 14.30 6.55 -22.57
C CYS A 242 13.74 5.29 -23.26
N HIS A 243 13.78 4.16 -22.55
CA HIS A 243 12.99 2.97 -22.89
C HIS A 243 11.59 3.17 -22.33
N VAL A 244 10.60 3.39 -23.22
CA VAL A 244 9.22 3.58 -22.83
C VAL A 244 8.45 2.27 -23.00
N VAL A 245 7.79 1.80 -21.93
CA VAL A 245 6.94 0.59 -21.90
C VAL A 245 5.54 0.95 -21.42
N ARG A 246 4.52 0.26 -21.95
CA ARG A 246 3.12 0.64 -21.74
C ARG A 246 2.26 -0.48 -21.14
N ASP A 247 2.80 -1.68 -21.07
CA ASP A 247 2.11 -2.85 -20.56
C ASP A 247 3.08 -3.84 -19.88
N ARG A 248 2.49 -4.87 -19.27
CA ARG A 248 3.20 -5.93 -18.57
C ARG A 248 4.19 -6.69 -19.48
N ALA A 249 3.80 -6.94 -20.73
CA ALA A 249 4.65 -7.67 -21.67
C ALA A 249 5.87 -6.83 -22.06
N GLY A 250 5.67 -5.54 -22.32
CA GLY A 250 6.74 -4.59 -22.59
C GLY A 250 7.69 -4.45 -21.39
N LEU A 251 7.15 -4.43 -20.15
CA LEU A 251 7.98 -4.40 -18.95
C LEU A 251 8.83 -5.67 -18.80
N ALA A 252 8.25 -6.85 -19.04
CA ALA A 252 8.96 -8.13 -18.98
C ALA A 252 10.07 -8.24 -20.03
N ALA A 253 9.87 -7.62 -21.21
CA ALA A 253 10.85 -7.58 -22.29
C ALA A 253 11.87 -6.43 -22.18
N ALA A 254 11.69 -5.53 -21.20
CA ALA A 254 12.55 -4.36 -21.05
C ALA A 254 14.03 -4.73 -20.83
N PRO A 255 14.97 -4.01 -21.45
CA PRO A 255 16.40 -4.32 -21.30
C PRO A 255 16.86 -4.18 -19.84
N VAL A 256 17.47 -5.23 -19.32
CA VAL A 256 18.05 -5.25 -17.97
C VAL A 256 19.43 -4.59 -17.93
N ASN A 257 20.10 -4.44 -19.09
CA ASN A 257 21.51 -4.07 -19.19
C ASN A 257 21.81 -2.56 -19.14
N ALA A 258 20.87 -1.73 -18.68
CA ALA A 258 21.22 -0.36 -18.32
C ALA A 258 21.72 -0.34 -16.83
N PRO A 259 22.68 0.42 -16.47
CA PRO A 259 23.02 1.79 -16.92
C PRO A 259 24.16 1.91 -17.90
N LYS A 260 24.66 0.82 -18.48
CA LYS A 260 25.75 0.94 -19.49
C LYS A 260 25.34 1.69 -20.75
N ASP A 261 24.03 1.68 -21.10
CA ASP A 261 23.48 2.45 -22.22
C ASP A 261 22.98 3.84 -21.82
N GLY A 262 22.98 4.17 -20.51
CA GLY A 262 22.53 5.47 -19.97
C GLY A 262 21.05 5.80 -20.21
N LYS A 263 20.22 4.82 -20.62
CA LYS A 263 18.83 5.03 -20.99
C LYS A 263 17.89 4.73 -19.82
N PRO A 264 17.11 5.69 -19.28
CA PRO A 264 16.10 5.41 -18.27
C PRO A 264 15.00 4.47 -18.76
N LEU A 265 14.39 3.72 -17.82
CA LEU A 265 13.18 2.93 -18.07
C LEU A 265 11.97 3.71 -17.56
N VAL A 266 11.05 4.05 -18.46
CA VAL A 266 9.78 4.74 -18.16
C VAL A 266 8.63 3.82 -18.51
N GLY A 267 7.88 3.36 -17.51
CA GLY A 267 6.71 2.50 -17.68
C GLY A 267 5.46 3.12 -17.07
N VAL A 268 4.46 3.43 -17.91
CA VAL A 268 3.20 4.00 -17.44
C VAL A 268 2.05 3.17 -17.99
N PHE A 269 1.40 2.39 -17.09
CA PHE A 269 0.63 1.20 -17.43
C PHE A 269 -0.89 1.39 -17.44
N SER A 270 -1.40 2.53 -17.00
CA SER A 270 -2.82 2.85 -16.92
C SER A 270 -3.06 4.34 -17.09
N SER A 271 -4.26 4.75 -17.48
CA SER A 271 -4.61 6.16 -17.66
C SER A 271 -4.50 6.95 -16.33
N SER A 272 -5.02 6.38 -15.24
CA SER A 272 -4.91 6.89 -13.88
C SER A 272 -4.03 5.96 -13.04
N HIS A 273 -4.46 5.56 -11.85
CA HIS A 273 -3.74 4.58 -11.03
C HIS A 273 -3.72 3.19 -11.69
N VAL A 274 -2.77 2.35 -11.32
CA VAL A 274 -2.84 0.91 -11.62
C VAL A 274 -4.11 0.36 -10.95
N ALA A 275 -4.82 -0.52 -11.64
CA ALA A 275 -6.05 -1.10 -11.12
C ALA A 275 -5.77 -1.85 -9.81
N TYR A 276 -6.77 -1.90 -8.91
CA TYR A 276 -6.64 -2.64 -7.67
C TYR A 276 -6.24 -4.10 -7.91
N ASN A 277 -5.46 -4.67 -7.01
CA ASN A 277 -5.03 -6.05 -7.06
C ASN A 277 -6.23 -7.00 -7.20
N VAL A 278 -7.28 -6.82 -6.39
CA VAL A 278 -8.51 -7.60 -6.47
C VAL A 278 -9.16 -7.54 -7.86
N ASP A 279 -9.16 -6.39 -8.52
CA ASP A 279 -9.72 -6.24 -9.86
C ASP A 279 -8.83 -6.91 -10.92
N ARG A 280 -7.51 -6.74 -10.86
CA ARG A 280 -6.55 -7.38 -11.78
C ARG A 280 -6.60 -8.91 -11.69
N LEU A 281 -6.88 -9.46 -10.51
CA LEU A 281 -7.04 -10.90 -10.30
C LEU A 281 -8.33 -11.44 -10.94
N ASN A 282 -9.40 -10.65 -10.94
CA ASN A 282 -10.74 -11.09 -11.34
C ASN A 282 -11.20 -10.58 -12.72
N ASP A 283 -10.52 -9.58 -13.32
CA ASP A 283 -10.85 -9.04 -14.63
C ASP A 283 -9.75 -9.32 -15.65
N PRO A 284 -10.00 -10.20 -16.66
CA PRO A 284 -9.03 -10.50 -17.72
C PRO A 284 -8.56 -9.27 -18.53
N ALA A 285 -9.39 -8.22 -18.63
CA ALA A 285 -9.03 -7.00 -19.35
C ALA A 285 -7.90 -6.22 -18.68
N LEU A 286 -7.68 -6.42 -17.37
CA LEU A 286 -6.67 -5.75 -16.58
C LEU A 286 -5.32 -6.50 -16.47
N LYS A 287 -5.23 -7.72 -17.04
CA LYS A 287 -4.02 -8.55 -17.02
C LYS A 287 -2.81 -7.94 -17.74
N GLY A 288 -3.02 -6.95 -18.58
CA GLY A 288 -1.95 -6.17 -19.22
C GLY A 288 -1.25 -5.18 -18.29
N GLN A 289 -1.78 -4.92 -17.10
CA GLN A 289 -1.14 -4.07 -16.10
C GLN A 289 -0.21 -4.90 -15.21
N PRO A 290 1.07 -4.50 -15.04
CA PRO A 290 1.99 -5.22 -14.14
C PRO A 290 1.61 -5.00 -12.68
N SER A 291 1.95 -5.98 -11.84
CA SER A 291 1.84 -5.92 -10.38
C SER A 291 3.01 -5.13 -9.76
N LEU A 292 2.86 -4.70 -8.50
CA LEU A 292 3.94 -4.05 -7.75
C LEU A 292 5.18 -4.95 -7.60
N PRO A 293 5.05 -6.26 -7.29
CA PRO A 293 6.19 -7.19 -7.31
C PRO A 293 6.92 -7.23 -8.65
N GLU A 294 6.20 -7.27 -9.78
CA GLU A 294 6.80 -7.31 -11.12
C GLU A 294 7.53 -6.00 -11.47
N MET A 295 6.93 -4.86 -11.16
CA MET A 295 7.56 -3.55 -11.34
C MET A 295 8.83 -3.43 -10.47
N THR A 296 8.76 -3.86 -9.22
CA THR A 296 9.88 -3.85 -8.28
C THR A 296 11.01 -4.77 -8.74
N ALA A 297 10.70 -5.99 -9.20
CA ALA A 297 11.69 -6.91 -9.74
C ALA A 297 12.42 -6.32 -10.95
N ALA A 298 11.69 -5.70 -11.89
CA ALA A 298 12.26 -5.04 -13.06
C ALA A 298 13.18 -3.86 -12.65
N ALA A 299 12.75 -3.05 -11.69
CA ALA A 299 13.53 -1.94 -11.15
C ALA A 299 14.84 -2.44 -10.51
N LEU A 300 14.77 -3.45 -9.65
CA LEU A 300 15.93 -4.01 -8.95
C LEU A 300 16.94 -4.63 -9.93
N LYS A 301 16.49 -5.41 -10.91
CA LYS A 301 17.34 -5.99 -11.96
C LYS A 301 18.14 -4.91 -12.69
N ARG A 302 17.51 -3.78 -12.97
CA ARG A 302 18.11 -2.68 -13.69
C ARG A 302 19.06 -1.86 -12.82
N LEU A 303 18.58 -1.40 -11.66
CA LEU A 303 19.32 -0.50 -10.77
C LEU A 303 20.57 -1.18 -10.17
N ALA A 304 20.50 -2.48 -9.88
CA ALA A 304 21.62 -3.26 -9.35
C ALA A 304 22.87 -3.28 -10.26
N LYS A 305 22.74 -2.96 -11.54
CA LYS A 305 23.88 -2.89 -12.49
C LYS A 305 24.72 -1.62 -12.32
N ASN A 306 24.24 -0.63 -11.54
CA ASN A 306 24.95 0.63 -11.37
C ASN A 306 26.11 0.49 -10.35
N PRO A 307 27.39 0.76 -10.73
CA PRO A 307 28.52 0.65 -9.82
C PRO A 307 28.47 1.63 -8.63
N GLY A 308 27.84 2.79 -8.82
CA GLY A 308 27.63 3.78 -7.76
C GLY A 308 26.55 3.40 -6.75
N GLY A 309 25.91 2.23 -6.93
CA GLY A 309 24.78 1.79 -6.12
C GLY A 309 23.45 2.43 -6.56
N PHE A 310 22.41 2.23 -5.78
CA PHE A 310 21.08 2.75 -6.11
C PHE A 310 20.26 3.14 -4.89
N LEU A 311 19.30 4.04 -5.13
CA LEU A 311 18.22 4.41 -4.21
C LEU A 311 16.89 4.21 -4.94
N LEU A 312 16.07 3.29 -4.42
CA LEU A 312 14.77 2.91 -4.98
C LEU A 312 13.66 3.20 -3.98
N GLN A 313 12.67 4.01 -4.37
CA GLN A 313 11.38 4.08 -3.67
C GLN A 313 10.40 3.10 -4.33
N VAL A 314 9.69 2.33 -3.50
CA VAL A 314 8.62 1.41 -3.89
C VAL A 314 7.38 1.76 -3.08
N GLU A 315 6.26 2.01 -3.74
CA GLU A 315 5.02 2.44 -3.11
C GLU A 315 3.84 1.54 -3.46
N ALA A 316 3.17 1.03 -2.43
CA ALA A 316 1.84 0.47 -2.53
C ALA A 316 0.81 1.59 -2.33
N GLY A 317 0.64 2.43 -3.34
CA GLY A 317 -0.14 3.67 -3.25
C GLY A 317 -1.66 3.46 -3.22
N ARG A 318 -2.14 2.26 -3.55
CA ARG A 318 -3.57 1.99 -3.61
C ARG A 318 -4.18 1.55 -2.27
N ILE A 319 -3.37 1.27 -1.24
CA ILE A 319 -3.86 0.99 0.13
C ILE A 319 -4.63 2.21 0.63
N ASP A 320 -4.06 3.41 0.47
CA ASP A 320 -4.67 4.68 0.84
C ASP A 320 -6.02 4.90 0.17
N HIS A 321 -6.08 4.75 -1.15
CA HIS A 321 -7.30 4.94 -1.92
C HIS A 321 -8.41 3.98 -1.49
N ALA A 322 -8.08 2.71 -1.19
CA ALA A 322 -9.05 1.75 -0.69
C ALA A 322 -9.56 2.14 0.71
N ASN A 323 -8.68 2.64 1.58
CA ASN A 323 -9.05 3.11 2.90
C ASN A 323 -9.94 4.36 2.83
N HIS A 324 -9.64 5.33 1.97
CA HIS A 324 -10.51 6.47 1.70
C HIS A 324 -11.92 6.05 1.26
N SER A 325 -12.01 4.97 0.48
CA SER A 325 -13.28 4.39 0.04
C SER A 325 -13.95 3.51 1.10
N ASN A 326 -13.34 3.30 2.27
CA ASN A 326 -13.76 2.32 3.28
C ASN A 326 -13.90 0.89 2.70
N ASP A 327 -13.11 0.56 1.69
CA ASP A 327 -13.07 -0.73 1.03
C ASP A 327 -12.05 -1.66 1.72
N ALA A 328 -12.53 -2.36 2.75
CA ALA A 328 -11.69 -3.22 3.58
C ALA A 328 -10.98 -4.31 2.76
N TRP A 329 -11.68 -4.94 1.80
CA TRP A 329 -11.09 -6.03 1.04
C TRP A 329 -10.01 -5.55 0.08
N SER A 330 -10.26 -4.46 -0.64
CA SER A 330 -9.24 -3.88 -1.51
C SER A 330 -8.02 -3.43 -0.72
N ALA A 331 -8.20 -2.77 0.43
CA ALA A 331 -7.08 -2.36 1.29
C ALA A 331 -6.23 -3.55 1.77
N ILE A 332 -6.89 -4.65 2.18
CA ILE A 332 -6.20 -5.89 2.56
C ILE A 332 -5.43 -6.47 1.37
N MET A 333 -6.04 -6.53 0.17
CA MET A 333 -5.42 -7.13 -1.01
C MET A 333 -4.27 -6.28 -1.58
N GLU A 334 -4.33 -4.95 -1.47
CA GLU A 334 -3.19 -4.08 -1.78
C GLU A 334 -2.03 -4.29 -0.79
N THR A 335 -2.34 -4.51 0.50
CA THR A 335 -1.33 -4.82 1.52
C THR A 335 -0.75 -6.23 1.34
N VAL A 336 -1.55 -7.19 0.82
CA VAL A 336 -1.07 -8.51 0.36
C VAL A 336 -0.07 -8.35 -0.78
N GLU A 337 -0.34 -7.47 -1.75
CA GLU A 337 0.59 -7.20 -2.85
C GLU A 337 1.89 -6.53 -2.38
N LEU A 338 1.80 -5.64 -1.37
CA LEU A 338 2.99 -5.09 -0.70
C LEU A 338 3.81 -6.21 -0.03
N ASP A 339 3.16 -7.13 0.67
CA ASP A 339 3.82 -8.27 1.30
C ASP A 339 4.52 -9.19 0.28
N ASP A 340 3.89 -9.43 -0.88
CA ASP A 340 4.52 -10.14 -2.00
C ASP A 340 5.74 -9.39 -2.55
N THR A 341 5.67 -8.06 -2.60
CA THR A 341 6.79 -7.19 -2.99
C THR A 341 7.96 -7.33 -2.04
N LEU A 342 7.70 -7.42 -0.72
CA LEU A 342 8.74 -7.70 0.27
C LEU A 342 9.38 -9.08 0.03
N GLY A 343 8.62 -10.08 -0.42
CA GLY A 343 9.15 -11.37 -0.83
C GLY A 343 10.14 -11.28 -2.00
N VAL A 344 9.84 -10.43 -2.98
CA VAL A 344 10.77 -10.12 -4.11
C VAL A 344 12.03 -9.43 -3.61
N ILE A 345 11.89 -8.43 -2.74
CA ILE A 345 13.02 -7.72 -2.11
C ILE A 345 13.88 -8.70 -1.30
N ASP A 346 13.26 -9.61 -0.56
CA ASP A 346 13.96 -10.63 0.21
C ASP A 346 14.74 -11.61 -0.67
N ALA A 347 14.19 -11.98 -1.83
CA ALA A 347 14.92 -12.79 -2.82
C ALA A 347 16.14 -12.02 -3.38
N PHE A 348 15.99 -10.72 -3.61
CA PHE A 348 17.09 -9.85 -4.02
C PHE A 348 18.18 -9.75 -2.94
N LEU A 349 17.81 -9.58 -1.67
CA LEU A 349 18.75 -9.47 -0.54
C LEU A 349 19.60 -10.73 -0.34
N LYS A 350 19.10 -11.93 -0.68
CA LYS A 350 19.85 -13.19 -0.57
C LYS A 350 21.17 -13.16 -1.36
N VAL A 351 21.17 -12.46 -2.50
CA VAL A 351 22.37 -12.31 -3.35
C VAL A 351 23.01 -10.93 -3.23
N ASN A 352 22.32 -9.98 -2.57
CA ASN A 352 22.74 -8.59 -2.40
C ASN A 352 22.69 -8.13 -0.93
N PRO A 353 23.48 -8.76 -0.03
CA PRO A 353 23.41 -8.52 1.42
C PRO A 353 23.84 -7.11 1.85
N ASN A 354 24.46 -6.32 0.97
CA ASN A 354 24.86 -4.93 1.22
C ASN A 354 23.76 -3.92 0.92
N THR A 355 22.51 -4.37 0.92
CA THR A 355 21.33 -3.50 0.69
C THR A 355 20.59 -3.25 2.00
N VAL A 356 20.21 -1.99 2.23
CA VAL A 356 19.32 -1.56 3.32
C VAL A 356 17.90 -1.50 2.78
N VAL A 357 16.95 -1.91 3.59
CA VAL A 357 15.51 -1.76 3.33
C VAL A 357 14.85 -1.05 4.50
N ILE A 358 14.08 -0.01 4.19
CA ILE A 358 13.15 0.63 5.14
C ILE A 358 11.73 0.35 4.64
N VAL A 359 10.82 -0.02 5.55
CA VAL A 359 9.39 -0.17 5.31
C VAL A 359 8.65 0.71 6.29
N THR A 360 7.76 1.56 5.78
CA THR A 360 6.93 2.45 6.60
C THR A 360 5.61 2.79 5.89
N ALA A 361 4.76 3.58 6.55
CA ALA A 361 3.64 4.27 5.94
C ALA A 361 3.84 5.78 6.08
N ASP A 362 3.22 6.57 5.22
CA ASP A 362 3.29 8.03 5.27
C ASP A 362 2.30 8.61 6.31
N HIS A 363 1.16 8.00 6.48
CA HIS A 363 0.12 8.29 7.48
C HIS A 363 -0.80 7.09 7.67
N GLY A 364 -1.65 7.12 8.68
CA GLY A 364 -2.81 6.25 8.79
C GLY A 364 -3.99 6.79 7.98
N ASN A 365 -5.03 5.98 7.79
CA ASN A 365 -6.22 6.39 7.05
C ASN A 365 -7.49 5.78 7.64
N SER A 366 -8.57 6.58 7.63
CA SER A 366 -9.97 6.23 7.89
C SER A 366 -10.27 5.65 9.27
N GLY A 367 -9.29 5.64 10.19
CA GLY A 367 -9.48 5.07 11.53
C GLY A 367 -9.86 3.60 11.47
N TRP A 368 -9.10 2.82 10.73
CA TRP A 368 -9.28 1.38 10.51
C TRP A 368 -9.30 0.60 11.82
N GLY A 369 -10.31 -0.26 12.01
CA GLY A 369 -10.39 -1.16 13.14
C GLY A 369 -10.92 -2.55 12.77
N ILE A 370 -10.24 -3.62 13.23
CA ILE A 370 -10.77 -4.98 13.23
C ILE A 370 -11.53 -5.15 14.54
N ASN A 371 -12.86 -5.25 14.47
CA ASN A 371 -13.70 -5.27 15.66
C ASN A 371 -14.03 -6.70 16.09
N GLY A 372 -14.17 -6.90 17.40
CA GLY A 372 -14.67 -8.15 17.95
C GLY A 372 -16.10 -8.44 17.52
N THR A 373 -16.40 -9.69 17.17
CA THR A 373 -17.70 -10.15 16.68
C THR A 373 -18.09 -11.45 17.38
N GLY A 374 -19.38 -11.64 17.62
CA GLY A 374 -19.93 -12.80 18.32
C GLY A 374 -19.76 -12.78 19.84
N PRO A 375 -20.26 -13.79 20.55
CA PRO A 375 -20.07 -13.93 21.98
C PRO A 375 -18.57 -13.98 22.32
N GLU A 376 -18.13 -13.16 23.28
CA GLU A 376 -16.73 -13.12 23.73
C GLU A 376 -15.72 -12.91 22.57
N TYR A 377 -16.17 -12.30 21.45
CA TYR A 377 -15.40 -12.01 20.22
C TYR A 377 -14.94 -13.26 19.43
N ASN A 378 -15.52 -14.43 19.70
CA ASN A 378 -15.06 -15.70 19.11
C ASN A 378 -15.27 -15.80 17.60
N ASP A 379 -16.16 -15.02 17.01
CA ASP A 379 -16.46 -15.03 15.57
C ASP A 379 -15.60 -14.05 14.75
N ALA A 380 -14.71 -13.28 15.40
CA ALA A 380 -13.97 -12.20 14.75
C ALA A 380 -13.03 -12.69 13.65
N THR A 381 -12.40 -13.84 13.82
CA THR A 381 -11.50 -14.43 12.80
C THR A 381 -12.25 -14.82 11.54
N GLU A 382 -13.38 -15.54 11.68
CA GLU A 382 -14.19 -15.97 10.53
C GLU A 382 -14.85 -14.79 9.84
N ALA A 383 -15.27 -13.77 10.59
CA ALA A 383 -15.79 -12.54 10.01
C ALA A 383 -14.75 -11.81 9.14
N LEU A 384 -13.47 -11.79 9.56
CA LEU A 384 -12.38 -11.26 8.73
C LEU A 384 -12.11 -12.15 7.51
N HIS A 385 -12.09 -13.47 7.69
CA HIS A 385 -11.85 -14.41 6.59
C HIS A 385 -12.95 -14.40 5.54
N SER A 386 -14.17 -13.99 5.89
CA SER A 386 -15.30 -13.93 4.96
C SER A 386 -15.11 -12.91 3.83
N TYR A 387 -14.25 -11.88 4.02
CA TYR A 387 -13.91 -10.92 2.95
C TYR A 387 -13.28 -11.57 1.72
N ARG A 388 -12.69 -12.77 1.84
CA ARG A 388 -12.12 -13.56 0.71
C ARG A 388 -13.08 -13.81 -0.45
N ALA A 389 -14.39 -13.69 -0.21
CA ALA A 389 -15.41 -13.83 -1.24
C ALA A 389 -15.48 -12.61 -2.18
N GLY A 390 -14.85 -11.49 -1.82
CA GLY A 390 -14.82 -10.25 -2.60
C GLY A 390 -14.08 -10.42 -3.92
N LYS A 391 -14.70 -9.99 -5.04
CA LYS A 391 -14.20 -10.16 -6.41
C LYS A 391 -13.96 -8.84 -7.14
N ALA A 392 -14.33 -7.72 -6.55
CA ALA A 392 -14.20 -6.41 -7.15
C ALA A 392 -14.01 -5.33 -6.08
N SER A 393 -13.24 -4.31 -6.39
CA SER A 393 -13.13 -3.10 -5.58
C SER A 393 -14.43 -2.28 -5.61
N PHE A 394 -14.59 -1.39 -4.63
CA PHE A 394 -15.72 -0.44 -4.64
C PHE A 394 -15.64 0.48 -5.86
N GLU A 395 -14.45 0.88 -6.29
CA GLU A 395 -14.27 1.64 -7.54
C GLU A 395 -14.89 0.92 -8.75
N THR A 396 -14.63 -0.37 -8.89
CA THR A 396 -15.21 -1.20 -9.97
C THR A 396 -16.70 -1.42 -9.77
N LEU A 397 -17.15 -1.66 -8.52
CA LEU A 397 -18.58 -1.82 -8.22
C LEU A 397 -19.37 -0.56 -8.56
N ILE A 398 -18.91 0.61 -8.14
CA ILE A 398 -19.57 1.89 -8.40
C ILE A 398 -19.70 2.14 -9.91
N LYS A 399 -18.65 1.87 -10.69
CA LYS A 399 -18.70 1.97 -12.15
C LYS A 399 -19.77 1.04 -12.74
N ARG A 400 -19.86 -0.20 -12.25
CA ARG A 400 -20.84 -1.20 -12.71
C ARG A 400 -22.28 -0.88 -12.27
N MET A 401 -22.45 -0.17 -11.16
CA MET A 401 -23.77 0.25 -10.64
C MET A 401 -24.35 1.47 -11.34
N GLN A 402 -23.59 2.22 -12.13
CA GLN A 402 -24.10 3.41 -12.83
C GLN A 402 -25.34 3.09 -13.68
N GLY A 403 -26.41 3.86 -13.49
CA GLY A 403 -27.68 3.70 -14.21
C GLY A 403 -28.55 2.49 -13.79
N LYS A 404 -28.14 1.73 -12.75
CA LYS A 404 -28.89 0.57 -12.27
C LYS A 404 -29.88 0.93 -11.18
N ASN A 405 -31.01 0.20 -11.13
CA ASN A 405 -31.99 0.30 -10.05
C ASN A 405 -31.55 -0.51 -8.82
N ALA A 406 -32.26 -0.36 -7.70
CA ALA A 406 -31.93 -1.01 -6.43
C ALA A 406 -31.87 -2.55 -6.52
N ALA A 407 -32.76 -3.19 -7.28
CA ALA A 407 -32.78 -4.65 -7.43
C ALA A 407 -31.54 -5.15 -8.20
N GLU A 408 -31.12 -4.45 -9.23
CA GLU A 408 -29.89 -4.77 -9.97
C GLU A 408 -28.66 -4.53 -9.11
N ILE A 409 -28.64 -3.48 -8.28
CA ILE A 409 -27.58 -3.19 -7.32
C ILE A 409 -27.52 -4.28 -6.27
N GLN A 410 -28.66 -4.72 -5.72
CA GLN A 410 -28.71 -5.84 -4.77
C GLN A 410 -28.01 -7.08 -5.32
N LYS A 411 -28.36 -7.47 -6.55
CA LYS A 411 -27.77 -8.63 -7.21
C LYS A 411 -26.27 -8.42 -7.41
N LEU A 412 -25.87 -7.31 -8.01
CA LEU A 412 -24.48 -7.01 -8.35
C LEU A 412 -23.57 -6.99 -7.10
N VAL A 413 -23.97 -6.29 -6.05
CA VAL A 413 -23.19 -6.18 -4.81
C VAL A 413 -23.10 -7.55 -4.12
N SER A 414 -24.23 -8.29 -4.05
CA SER A 414 -24.22 -9.63 -3.42
C SER A 414 -23.29 -10.60 -4.15
N GLU A 415 -23.33 -10.64 -5.48
CA GLU A 415 -22.46 -11.51 -6.30
C GLU A 415 -20.98 -11.12 -6.22
N SER A 416 -20.70 -9.82 -6.11
CA SER A 416 -19.32 -9.30 -6.10
C SER A 416 -18.66 -9.34 -4.72
N SER A 417 -19.42 -9.21 -3.64
CA SER A 417 -18.90 -9.25 -2.26
C SER A 417 -18.98 -10.62 -1.60
N GLY A 418 -19.83 -11.51 -2.13
CA GLY A 418 -20.15 -12.78 -1.49
C GLY A 418 -21.13 -12.67 -0.32
N TYR A 419 -21.62 -11.46 0.00
CA TYR A 419 -22.60 -11.21 1.05
C TYR A 419 -23.98 -10.94 0.44
N SER A 420 -25.02 -11.66 0.88
CA SER A 420 -26.40 -11.32 0.52
C SER A 420 -26.81 -10.02 1.20
N ILE A 421 -26.96 -8.94 0.43
CA ILE A 421 -27.55 -7.71 0.93
C ILE A 421 -29.07 -7.73 0.72
N ASN A 422 -29.82 -7.09 1.60
CA ASN A 422 -31.27 -6.98 1.48
C ASN A 422 -31.68 -5.78 0.59
N MET A 423 -32.97 -5.64 0.30
CA MET A 423 -33.46 -4.54 -0.54
C MET A 423 -33.25 -3.16 0.11
N ASP A 424 -33.39 -3.05 1.41
CA ASP A 424 -33.16 -1.80 2.15
C ASP A 424 -31.72 -1.32 2.00
N ASP A 425 -30.75 -2.24 2.07
CA ASP A 425 -29.32 -1.94 1.84
C ASP A 425 -29.08 -1.49 0.39
N ALA A 426 -29.71 -2.16 -0.57
CA ALA A 426 -29.59 -1.83 -1.99
C ALA A 426 -30.22 -0.46 -2.32
N GLU A 427 -31.39 -0.14 -1.75
CA GLU A 427 -32.02 1.18 -1.88
C GLU A 427 -31.14 2.27 -1.27
N ARG A 428 -30.51 1.99 -0.13
CA ARG A 428 -29.57 2.91 0.52
C ARG A 428 -28.33 3.16 -0.34
N ILE A 429 -27.76 2.12 -0.93
CA ILE A 429 -26.64 2.24 -1.87
C ILE A 429 -27.08 3.03 -3.10
N HIS A 430 -28.23 2.69 -3.71
CA HIS A 430 -28.77 3.40 -4.86
C HIS A 430 -28.98 4.89 -4.57
N ALA A 431 -29.57 5.21 -3.41
CA ALA A 431 -29.77 6.60 -2.98
C ALA A 431 -28.44 7.35 -2.83
N SER A 432 -27.41 6.68 -2.30
CA SER A 432 -26.07 7.30 -2.10
C SER A 432 -25.34 7.63 -3.41
N MET A 433 -25.77 7.07 -4.53
CA MET A 433 -25.25 7.38 -5.87
C MET A 433 -25.87 8.63 -6.48
N GLN A 434 -26.95 9.16 -5.89
CA GLN A 434 -27.64 10.34 -6.42
C GLN A 434 -26.87 11.63 -6.08
N PRO A 435 -26.86 12.62 -6.99
CA PRO A 435 -26.25 13.91 -6.71
C PRO A 435 -26.83 14.57 -5.45
N GLY A 436 -25.98 15.06 -4.58
CA GLY A 436 -26.39 15.76 -3.35
C GLY A 436 -26.79 14.86 -2.19
N TYR A 437 -26.69 13.53 -2.31
CA TYR A 437 -26.90 12.64 -1.18
C TYR A 437 -25.86 12.88 -0.08
N ARG A 438 -26.31 13.01 1.16
CA ARG A 438 -25.46 13.18 2.34
C ARG A 438 -25.98 12.27 3.45
N SER A 439 -25.22 11.25 3.80
CA SER A 439 -25.57 10.33 4.90
C SER A 439 -25.01 10.76 6.25
N PHE A 440 -24.05 11.68 6.25
CA PHE A 440 -23.39 12.22 7.44
C PHE A 440 -23.36 13.74 7.42
N PRO A 441 -23.41 14.40 8.59
CA PRO A 441 -23.11 15.81 8.69
C PRO A 441 -21.59 16.01 8.48
N GLY A 442 -21.20 16.66 7.39
CA GLY A 442 -19.82 16.96 7.06
C GLY A 442 -19.52 16.86 5.56
N ASP A 443 -18.55 17.63 5.09
CA ASP A 443 -18.25 17.77 3.66
C ASP A 443 -17.25 16.69 3.13
N TYR A 444 -16.81 15.76 3.98
CA TYR A 444 -15.69 14.84 3.70
C TYR A 444 -16.11 13.37 3.73
N VAL A 445 -17.24 13.03 3.14
CA VAL A 445 -17.67 11.63 3.02
C VAL A 445 -17.70 11.23 1.56
N TYR A 446 -16.88 10.27 1.19
CA TYR A 446 -16.89 9.67 -0.13
C TYR A 446 -18.16 8.83 -0.30
N GLN A 447 -19.12 9.33 -1.07
CA GLN A 447 -20.35 8.63 -1.43
C GLN A 447 -20.27 8.20 -2.90
N PRO A 448 -20.68 6.97 -3.25
CA PRO A 448 -21.35 5.93 -2.43
C PRO A 448 -20.39 4.99 -1.67
N ASP A 449 -19.09 5.19 -1.72
CA ASP A 449 -18.07 4.31 -1.14
C ASP A 449 -18.32 4.04 0.35
N ALA A 450 -18.45 5.09 1.15
CA ALA A 450 -18.69 4.95 2.59
C ALA A 450 -20.00 4.19 2.88
N THR A 451 -21.02 4.30 2.02
CA THR A 451 -22.25 3.53 2.16
C THR A 451 -22.01 2.04 1.92
N LEU A 452 -21.21 1.69 0.91
CA LEU A 452 -20.77 0.30 0.68
C LEU A 452 -19.97 -0.23 1.87
N GLY A 453 -19.01 0.54 2.40
CA GLY A 453 -18.25 0.20 3.59
C GLY A 453 -19.12 -0.08 4.81
N GLN A 454 -20.18 0.72 5.02
CA GLN A 454 -21.16 0.49 6.09
C GLN A 454 -22.04 -0.73 5.88
N VAL A 455 -22.41 -1.03 4.64
CA VAL A 455 -23.26 -2.18 4.31
C VAL A 455 -22.48 -3.49 4.40
N LEU A 456 -21.22 -3.49 3.96
CA LEU A 456 -20.38 -4.69 3.84
C LEU A 456 -19.42 -4.89 5.01
N GLY A 457 -19.19 -3.86 5.83
CA GLY A 457 -18.29 -3.88 6.98
C GLY A 457 -19.00 -3.94 8.33
N ASP A 458 -18.32 -3.45 9.35
CA ASP A 458 -18.84 -3.30 10.70
C ASP A 458 -19.26 -1.85 10.96
N SER A 459 -20.54 -1.57 10.79
CA SER A 459 -21.12 -0.25 11.05
C SER A 459 -21.82 -0.23 12.40
N VAL A 460 -21.41 0.70 13.28
CA VAL A 460 -22.04 0.95 14.58
C VAL A 460 -23.31 1.81 14.50
N TYR A 461 -23.72 2.28 13.32
CA TYR A 461 -24.89 3.15 13.20
C TYR A 461 -26.18 2.33 13.11
N PRO A 462 -27.02 2.34 14.17
CA PRO A 462 -28.28 1.65 14.13
C PRO A 462 -29.24 2.36 13.16
N LYS A 463 -29.76 1.64 12.20
CA LYS A 463 -30.88 2.10 11.39
C LYS A 463 -32.14 2.08 12.28
N ASN A 464 -32.73 3.24 12.56
CA ASN A 464 -33.92 3.37 13.38
C ASN A 464 -33.85 2.67 14.77
N GLY A 465 -32.67 2.72 15.42
CA GLY A 465 -32.46 2.11 16.72
C GLY A 465 -32.33 0.58 16.72
N LYS A 466 -32.30 -0.06 15.56
CA LYS A 466 -32.04 -1.49 15.43
C LYS A 466 -30.58 -1.72 15.02
N PRO A 467 -29.85 -2.67 15.63
CA PRO A 467 -28.51 -3.02 15.22
C PRO A 467 -28.52 -3.47 13.75
N THR A 468 -27.60 -2.95 12.95
CA THR A 468 -27.35 -3.45 11.59
C THR A 468 -26.78 -4.87 11.67
N VAL A 469 -27.15 -5.71 10.72
CA VAL A 469 -26.53 -7.03 10.56
C VAL A 469 -25.09 -6.79 10.14
N ARG A 470 -24.14 -7.23 10.97
CA ARG A 470 -22.71 -7.22 10.62
C ARG A 470 -22.46 -8.28 9.55
N ARG A 471 -21.75 -7.92 8.49
CA ARG A 471 -21.32 -8.86 7.44
C ARG A 471 -19.83 -9.15 7.54
N GLY A 472 -19.01 -8.10 7.63
CA GLY A 472 -17.61 -8.18 8.00
C GLY A 472 -17.37 -7.53 9.37
N ASN A 473 -16.14 -7.50 9.84
CA ASN A 473 -15.77 -6.93 11.13
C ASN A 473 -14.75 -5.78 11.04
N VAL A 474 -14.52 -5.25 9.85
CA VAL A 474 -13.71 -4.04 9.67
C VAL A 474 -14.60 -2.83 9.71
N GLY A 475 -14.31 -1.92 10.62
CA GLY A 475 -14.99 -0.64 10.79
C GLY A 475 -14.07 0.53 10.49
N PHE A 476 -14.66 1.63 10.06
CA PHE A 476 -13.98 2.89 9.76
C PHE A 476 -14.66 4.03 10.50
N THR A 477 -13.87 4.98 11.00
CA THR A 477 -14.41 6.17 11.70
C THR A 477 -14.54 7.38 10.78
N SER A 478 -13.87 7.36 9.63
CA SER A 478 -13.90 8.45 8.64
C SER A 478 -13.55 7.92 7.23
N CYS A 479 -13.40 8.85 6.30
CA CYS A 479 -12.80 8.62 4.98
C CYS A 479 -11.50 9.44 4.81
N ASN A 480 -10.87 9.88 5.90
CA ASN A 480 -9.74 10.82 5.89
C ASN A 480 -8.53 10.22 6.57
N HIS A 481 -7.36 10.82 6.33
CA HIS A 481 -6.14 10.46 7.02
C HIS A 481 -6.28 10.59 8.54
N THR A 482 -5.45 9.86 9.27
CA THR A 482 -5.38 9.86 10.73
C THR A 482 -3.99 10.23 11.22
N ALA A 483 -3.91 10.83 12.42
CA ALA A 483 -2.67 11.29 13.04
C ALA A 483 -2.09 10.25 14.00
N GLU A 484 -1.99 9.02 13.58
CA GLU A 484 -1.38 7.94 14.35
C GLU A 484 0.11 7.76 13.98
N GLU A 485 0.88 7.18 14.90
CA GLU A 485 2.28 6.88 14.65
C GLU A 485 2.42 5.67 13.72
N MET A 486 3.27 5.79 12.70
CA MET A 486 3.45 4.75 11.70
C MET A 486 4.52 3.75 12.09
N LEU A 487 4.30 2.48 11.73
CA LEU A 487 5.34 1.44 11.83
C LEU A 487 6.58 1.88 11.04
N LEU A 488 7.74 1.75 11.65
CA LEU A 488 9.02 1.95 11.00
C LEU A 488 9.87 0.67 11.18
N LEU A 489 10.08 -0.03 10.08
CA LEU A 489 10.87 -1.26 10.04
C LEU A 489 12.09 -1.03 9.16
N ALA A 490 13.28 -1.35 9.67
CA ALA A 490 14.50 -1.39 8.88
C ALA A 490 15.16 -2.77 8.96
N TYR A 491 15.62 -3.30 7.83
CA TYR A 491 16.32 -4.59 7.77
C TYR A 491 17.34 -4.62 6.63
N GLY A 492 18.13 -5.69 6.56
CA GLY A 492 19.25 -5.80 5.62
C GLY A 492 20.56 -5.27 6.22
N HIS A 493 21.40 -4.66 5.38
CA HIS A 493 22.76 -4.27 5.76
C HIS A 493 22.79 -3.27 6.92
N LYS A 494 23.32 -3.70 8.07
CA LYS A 494 23.52 -2.83 9.26
C LYS A 494 22.26 -2.06 9.70
N ALA A 495 21.07 -2.63 9.48
CA ALA A 495 19.82 -1.94 9.79
C ALA A 495 19.71 -1.55 11.26
N SER A 496 20.24 -2.37 12.18
CA SER A 496 20.26 -2.06 13.63
C SER A 496 21.17 -0.88 14.01
N GLU A 497 22.09 -0.45 13.13
CA GLU A 497 22.98 0.70 13.36
C GLU A 497 22.33 2.03 12.91
N LEU A 498 21.14 2.00 12.28
CA LEU A 498 20.49 3.21 11.75
C LEU A 498 19.85 4.10 12.82
N GLY A 499 19.61 3.58 14.04
CA GLY A 499 18.98 4.30 15.15
C GLY A 499 17.49 4.51 14.94
N LEU A 500 16.81 3.53 14.31
CA LEU A 500 15.39 3.55 13.98
C LEU A 500 14.54 2.63 14.88
N ASP A 501 15.09 2.16 15.99
CA ASP A 501 14.47 1.27 16.99
C ASP A 501 13.67 2.04 18.06
N ARG A 502 13.19 3.23 17.74
CA ARG A 502 12.47 4.14 18.63
C ARG A 502 11.49 5.00 17.85
N LEU A 503 10.77 5.87 18.54
CA LEU A 503 9.98 6.93 17.90
C LEU A 503 10.91 7.99 17.30
N VAL A 504 10.76 8.28 16.02
CA VAL A 504 11.50 9.31 15.30
C VAL A 504 10.55 10.21 14.49
N GLU A 505 11.00 11.41 14.17
CA GLU A 505 10.31 12.25 13.18
C GLU A 505 10.59 11.72 11.77
N ASN A 506 9.62 11.83 10.85
CA ASN A 506 9.79 11.37 9.46
C ASN A 506 10.96 12.09 8.74
N THR A 507 11.34 13.31 9.14
CA THR A 507 12.51 14.03 8.65
C THR A 507 13.84 13.33 8.96
N ALA A 508 13.90 12.48 9.98
CA ALA A 508 15.11 11.75 10.35
C ALA A 508 15.57 10.77 9.26
N LEU A 509 14.64 10.26 8.44
CA LEU A 509 14.94 9.31 7.37
C LEU A 509 15.80 9.92 6.26
N PHE A 510 15.65 11.22 5.98
CA PHE A 510 16.57 11.95 5.10
C PHE A 510 18.02 11.85 5.60
N GLY A 511 18.24 12.09 6.89
CA GLY A 511 19.55 11.98 7.51
C GLY A 511 20.12 10.57 7.44
N VAL A 512 19.29 9.53 7.55
CA VAL A 512 19.69 8.12 7.37
C VAL A 512 20.20 7.90 5.95
N MET A 513 19.43 8.30 4.94
CA MET A 513 19.82 8.17 3.53
C MET A 513 21.08 8.99 3.20
N CYS A 514 21.17 10.23 3.70
CA CYS A 514 22.37 11.06 3.55
C CYS A 514 23.62 10.37 4.12
N ARG A 515 23.56 9.82 5.33
CA ARG A 515 24.69 9.08 5.93
C ARG A 515 25.05 7.85 5.10
N TYR A 516 24.06 7.09 4.64
CA TYR A 516 24.29 5.89 3.83
C TYR A 516 25.07 6.17 2.54
N PHE A 517 24.72 7.27 1.83
CA PHE A 517 25.37 7.67 0.59
C PHE A 517 26.53 8.67 0.77
N GLY A 518 26.95 8.95 2.01
CA GLY A 518 28.02 9.90 2.28
C GLY A 518 27.71 11.34 1.88
N VAL A 519 26.44 11.71 1.86
CA VAL A 519 25.96 13.08 1.56
C VAL A 519 26.00 13.92 2.82
N ARG A 520 26.52 15.15 2.71
CA ARG A 520 26.43 16.19 3.73
C ARG A 520 25.58 17.33 3.19
N HIS A 521 24.35 17.40 3.63
CA HIS A 521 23.41 18.45 3.24
C HIS A 521 22.39 18.68 4.36
N THR A 522 21.98 19.93 4.51
CA THR A 522 20.89 20.33 5.40
C THR A 522 20.04 21.35 4.67
N ASN A 523 18.77 21.07 4.50
CA ASN A 523 17.80 22.00 3.95
C ASN A 523 17.37 23.05 4.98
N PRO A 524 16.92 24.24 4.54
CA PRO A 524 16.26 25.19 5.43
C PRO A 524 14.98 24.56 6.01
N THR A 525 14.64 24.97 7.23
CA THR A 525 13.42 24.56 7.93
C THR A 525 12.61 25.79 8.36
N MET A 526 11.34 25.56 8.65
CA MET A 526 10.46 26.57 9.26
C MET A 526 9.79 25.98 10.49
N THR A 527 9.53 26.84 11.50
CA THR A 527 8.60 26.51 12.58
C THR A 527 7.15 26.72 12.12
N ARG A 528 6.18 26.19 12.86
CA ARG A 528 4.75 26.42 12.57
C ARG A 528 4.41 27.91 12.64
N GLU A 529 4.99 28.65 13.57
CA GLU A 529 4.81 30.11 13.70
C GLU A 529 5.33 30.86 12.48
N GLN A 530 6.50 30.50 11.98
CA GLN A 530 7.07 31.08 10.76
C GLN A 530 6.25 30.73 9.50
N ALA A 531 5.67 29.56 9.46
CA ALA A 531 4.84 29.11 8.34
C ALA A 531 3.44 29.76 8.33
N LYS A 532 2.91 30.15 9.50
CA LYS A 532 1.54 30.64 9.69
C LYS A 532 1.09 31.72 8.70
N PRO A 533 1.88 32.78 8.40
CA PRO A 533 1.46 33.81 7.44
C PRO A 533 1.18 33.25 6.03
N PHE A 534 1.93 32.26 5.61
CA PHE A 534 1.81 31.63 4.27
C PHE A 534 0.66 30.62 4.21
N LEU A 535 0.33 29.97 5.33
CA LEU A 535 -0.75 29.00 5.44
C LEU A 535 -2.13 29.68 5.43
N THR A 536 -2.26 30.85 6.07
CA THR A 536 -3.52 31.61 6.11
C THR A 536 -3.86 32.23 4.76
N ALA A 537 -2.90 32.77 4.04
CA ALA A 537 -3.11 33.30 2.69
C ALA A 537 -3.58 32.21 1.71
N SER A 538 -2.97 31.02 1.77
CA SER A 538 -3.41 29.88 0.96
C SER A 538 -4.80 29.36 1.33
N ASN A 539 -5.22 29.51 2.59
CA ASN A 539 -6.56 29.10 3.05
C ASN A 539 -7.65 30.10 2.65
N GLU A 540 -7.36 31.38 2.53
CA GLU A 540 -8.32 32.38 2.03
C GLU A 540 -8.55 32.22 0.52
N ASP A 541 -7.51 31.98 -0.27
CA ASP A 541 -7.62 31.61 -1.67
C ASP A 541 -8.31 30.25 -1.88
N ARG A 542 -8.08 29.30 -0.98
CA ARG A 542 -8.74 27.98 -0.98
C ARG A 542 -10.16 28.03 -0.43
N ALA A 543 -10.50 28.92 0.53
CA ALA A 543 -11.87 29.10 1.03
C ALA A 543 -12.79 29.67 -0.06
N GLY A 544 -12.27 30.48 -0.99
CA GLY A 544 -12.95 30.79 -2.26
C GLY A 544 -13.14 29.57 -3.16
N GLY A 545 -12.34 28.51 -2.98
CA GLY A 545 -12.37 27.22 -3.68
C GLY A 545 -13.01 26.06 -2.90
N LEU A 546 -13.48 26.24 -1.67
CA LEU A 546 -14.14 25.21 -0.82
C LEU A 546 -15.50 24.68 -1.36
N ARG A 547 -15.84 24.98 -2.60
CA ARG A 547 -16.81 24.23 -3.40
C ARG A 547 -16.21 22.93 -3.98
N ARG A 548 -15.06 22.47 -3.48
CA ARG A 548 -14.30 21.32 -4.01
C ARG A 548 -14.50 20.04 -3.21
N ALA A 549 -15.75 19.65 -2.96
CA ALA A 549 -16.06 18.21 -2.82
C ALA A 549 -15.69 17.42 -4.11
N ASP A 550 -15.57 18.13 -5.25
CA ASP A 550 -15.18 17.54 -6.53
C ASP A 550 -13.67 17.32 -6.70
N SER A 551 -12.80 18.05 -6.01
CA SER A 551 -11.34 17.89 -6.16
C SER A 551 -10.81 16.63 -5.44
N LEU A 552 -11.43 16.22 -4.34
CA LEU A 552 -11.06 14.98 -3.64
C LEU A 552 -11.45 13.73 -4.44
N ARG A 553 -12.54 13.77 -5.22
CA ARG A 553 -12.84 12.73 -6.23
C ARG A 553 -11.77 12.64 -7.34
N LEU A 554 -11.07 13.74 -7.63
CA LEU A 554 -9.96 13.75 -8.61
C LEU A 554 -8.70 13.04 -8.10
N HIS A 555 -8.50 12.86 -6.79
CA HIS A 555 -7.37 12.10 -6.23
C HIS A 555 -7.55 10.59 -6.40
N ILE A 556 -8.79 10.12 -6.40
CA ILE A 556 -9.14 8.69 -6.55
C ILE A 556 -9.52 8.36 -8.01
N ALA A 557 -9.99 9.32 -8.80
CA ALA A 557 -10.33 9.14 -10.23
C ALA A 557 -9.08 9.36 -11.14
#